data_59e6de6fdd7bbcd0107d2f1a8bc151d1
#
_entry.id   59e6de6fdd7bbcd0107d2f1a8bc151d1
#
_cell.length_a   1.000
_cell.length_b   1.000
_cell.length_c   1.000
_cell.angle_alpha   90.00
_cell.angle_beta   90.00
_cell.angle_gamma   90.00
#
_symmetry.space_group_name_H-M   'P 1'
#
loop_
_entity.id
_entity.type
_entity.pdbx_description
1 polymer ?
#
loop_
_entity_poly.entity_id
_entity_poly.type
_entity_poly.pdbx_seq_one_letter_code
_entity_poly.pdbx_strand_id
1 'polypeptide(L)' 'MANDLSQWLGKRLHFIGIGGAGMSGLARIALSHGITVTGSDAKDSTVLSALQALGAQVWPEHKASQVDGADF' A
#
# COMPACT_ATOMS: atom_id res chain seq x y z
N MET A 1 -11.47 -7.33 -18.97
CA MET A 1 -11.99 -6.09 -18.38
C MET A 1 -10.86 -5.16 -18.04
N ALA A 2 -11.04 -3.87 -18.29
CA ALA A 2 -10.02 -2.88 -17.98
C ALA A 2 -9.69 -2.83 -16.49
N ASN A 3 -10.64 -3.24 -15.64
CA ASN A 3 -10.48 -3.19 -14.19
C ASN A 3 -10.04 -4.52 -13.58
N ASP A 4 -9.65 -5.47 -14.41
CA ASP A 4 -9.15 -6.74 -13.89
C ASP A 4 -7.75 -6.54 -13.31
N LEU A 5 -7.62 -6.79 -12.02
CA LEU A 5 -6.35 -6.64 -11.30
C LEU A 5 -5.58 -7.96 -11.19
N SER A 6 -6.05 -9.02 -11.86
CA SER A 6 -5.36 -10.31 -11.77
C SER A 6 -3.91 -10.24 -12.23
N GLN A 7 -3.60 -9.36 -13.17
CA GLN A 7 -2.24 -9.14 -13.64
C GLN A 7 -1.31 -8.62 -12.56
N TRP A 8 -1.86 -8.09 -11.47
CA TRP A 8 -1.09 -7.53 -10.36
C TRP A 8 -0.84 -8.53 -9.24
N LEU A 9 -1.46 -9.71 -9.31
CA LEU A 9 -1.24 -10.74 -8.31
C LEU A 9 0.24 -11.14 -8.30
N GLY A 10 0.80 -11.25 -7.10
CA GLY A 10 2.23 -11.51 -6.94
C GLY A 10 3.10 -10.27 -7.08
N LYS A 11 2.53 -9.14 -7.43
CA LYS A 11 3.26 -7.87 -7.50
C LYS A 11 3.22 -7.18 -6.14
N ARG A 12 4.17 -6.28 -5.94
CA ARG A 12 4.23 -5.45 -4.74
C ARG A 12 4.08 -4.00 -5.13
N LEU A 13 3.09 -3.34 -4.56
CA LEU A 13 2.85 -1.91 -4.74
C LEU A 13 3.35 -1.16 -3.52
N HIS A 14 4.12 -0.11 -3.73
CA HIS A 14 4.54 0.77 -2.66
C HIS A 14 3.87 2.13 -2.83
N PHE A 15 3.20 2.59 -1.79
CA PHE A 15 2.50 3.87 -1.79
C PHE A 15 3.26 4.88 -0.95
N ILE A 16 3.60 6.03 -1.52
CA ILE A 16 4.14 7.15 -0.77
C ILE A 16 2.98 8.04 -0.39
N GLY A 17 2.83 8.33 0.90
CA GLY A 17 1.66 9.06 1.40
C GLY A 17 0.43 8.16 1.54
N ILE A 18 0.63 6.91 1.93
CA ILE A 18 -0.42 5.89 1.95
C ILE A 18 -1.59 6.26 2.86
N GLY A 19 -1.36 7.12 3.87
CA GLY A 19 -2.42 7.58 4.77
C GLY A 19 -3.33 8.65 4.17
N GLY A 20 -3.01 9.17 2.98
CA GLY A 20 -3.87 10.13 2.29
C GLY A 20 -5.18 9.48 1.87
N ALA A 21 -6.25 10.28 1.80
CA ALA A 21 -7.60 9.75 1.57
C ALA A 21 -7.71 8.93 0.28
N GLY A 22 -7.17 9.44 -0.82
CA GLY A 22 -7.20 8.73 -2.09
C GLY A 22 -6.28 7.51 -2.11
N MET A 23 -5.09 7.65 -1.54
CA MET A 23 -4.10 6.58 -1.53
C MET A 23 -4.51 5.42 -0.65
N SER A 24 -5.11 5.70 0.52
CA SER A 24 -5.56 4.63 1.41
C SER A 24 -6.70 3.83 0.78
N GLY A 25 -7.56 4.47 0.02
CA GLY A 25 -8.62 3.78 -0.71
C GLY A 25 -8.06 2.83 -1.76
N LEU A 26 -7.07 3.28 -2.53
CA LEU A 26 -6.42 2.43 -3.52
C LEU A 26 -5.69 1.26 -2.86
N ALA A 27 -5.02 1.50 -1.73
CA ALA A 27 -4.33 0.45 -1.00
C ALA A 27 -5.31 -0.63 -0.52
N ARG A 28 -6.48 -0.24 -0.05
CA ARG A 28 -7.51 -1.19 0.39
C ARG A 28 -8.01 -2.04 -0.76
N ILE A 29 -8.22 -1.42 -1.93
CA ILE A 29 -8.63 -2.15 -3.12
C ILE A 29 -7.56 -3.17 -3.50
N ALA A 30 -6.29 -2.76 -3.53
CA ALA A 30 -5.19 -3.66 -3.86
C ALA A 30 -5.13 -4.85 -2.89
N LEU A 31 -5.25 -4.59 -1.59
CA LEU A 31 -5.23 -5.65 -0.59
C LEU A 31 -6.38 -6.62 -0.78
N SER A 32 -7.57 -6.14 -1.12
CA SER A 32 -8.73 -6.99 -1.34
C SER A 32 -8.57 -7.91 -2.55
N HIS A 33 -7.67 -7.55 -3.46
CA HIS A 33 -7.34 -8.36 -4.64
C HIS A 33 -6.11 -9.25 -4.44
N GLY A 34 -5.58 -9.33 -3.22
CA GLY A 34 -4.43 -10.19 -2.93
C GLY A 34 -3.09 -9.63 -3.35
N ILE A 35 -3.02 -8.34 -3.65
CA ILE A 35 -1.78 -7.67 -4.02
C ILE A 35 -1.00 -7.33 -2.75
N THR A 36 0.30 -7.53 -2.77
CA THR A 36 1.16 -7.13 -1.65
C THR A 36 1.29 -5.61 -1.64
N VAL A 37 0.98 -5.00 -0.52
CA VAL A 37 1.00 -3.55 -0.36
C VAL A 37 1.97 -3.15 0.72
N THR A 38 2.83 -2.19 0.39
CA THR A 38 3.67 -1.51 1.37
C THR A 38 3.41 -0.02 1.22
N GLY A 39 3.77 0.75 2.23
CA GLY A 39 3.57 2.18 2.12
C GLY A 39 4.22 2.96 3.24
N SER A 40 4.39 4.24 2.99
CA SER A 40 4.96 5.17 3.96
C SER A 40 4.12 6.42 4.04
N ASP A 41 4.19 7.08 5.18
CA ASP A 41 3.56 8.38 5.38
C ASP A 41 4.42 9.17 6.35
N ALA A 42 4.35 10.50 6.26
CA ALA A 42 5.09 11.35 7.17
C ALA A 42 4.47 11.39 8.56
N LYS A 43 3.25 10.92 8.70
CA LYS A 43 2.54 10.91 9.98
C LYS A 43 2.04 9.52 10.30
N ASP A 44 2.23 9.09 11.54
CA ASP A 44 1.53 7.94 12.06
C ASP A 44 0.06 8.32 12.27
N SER A 45 -0.84 7.41 11.96
CA SER A 45 -2.28 7.71 12.03
C SER A 45 -3.09 6.43 12.20
N THR A 46 -4.36 6.61 12.55
CA THR A 46 -5.28 5.47 12.62
C THR A 46 -5.49 4.81 11.26
N VAL A 47 -5.32 5.56 10.18
CA VAL A 47 -5.40 5.01 8.83
C VAL A 47 -4.27 4.02 8.59
N LEU A 48 -3.05 4.34 9.00
CA LEU A 48 -1.92 3.42 8.89
C LEU A 48 -2.17 2.14 9.69
N SER A 49 -2.67 2.27 10.91
CA SER A 49 -2.99 1.12 11.75
C SER A 49 -4.06 0.24 11.10
N ALA A 50 -5.08 0.84 10.50
CA ALA A 50 -6.13 0.11 9.82
C ALA A 50 -5.60 -0.66 8.62
N LEU A 51 -4.71 -0.04 7.82
CA LEU A 51 -4.11 -0.69 6.66
C LEU A 51 -3.21 -1.84 7.09
N GLN A 52 -2.46 -1.65 8.17
CA GLN A 52 -1.61 -2.69 8.73
C GLN A 52 -2.44 -3.90 9.17
N ALA A 53 -3.57 -3.65 9.80
CA ALA A 53 -4.48 -4.71 10.22
C ALA A 53 -5.05 -5.50 9.02
N LEU A 54 -5.14 -4.86 7.86
CA LEU A 54 -5.59 -5.50 6.61
C LEU A 54 -4.47 -6.23 5.87
N GLY A 55 -3.24 -6.15 6.36
CA GLY A 55 -2.11 -6.88 5.79
C GLY A 55 -1.06 -6.03 5.09
N ALA A 56 -1.21 -4.71 5.06
CA ALA A 56 -0.19 -3.84 4.49
C ALA A 56 0.98 -3.67 5.46
N GLN A 57 2.17 -3.53 4.91
CA GLN A 57 3.33 -3.14 5.69
C GLN A 57 3.53 -1.64 5.53
N VAL A 58 3.41 -0.90 6.64
CA VAL A 58 3.43 0.56 6.62
C VAL A 58 4.47 1.12 7.57
N TRP A 59 4.99 2.29 7.22
CA TRP A 59 5.98 3.00 8.03
C TRP A 59 5.52 4.44 8.20
N PRO A 60 5.66 5.02 9.41
CA PRO A 60 5.32 6.43 9.66
C PRO A 60 6.45 7.39 9.26
N GLU A 61 7.23 7.01 8.28
CA GLU A 61 8.35 7.80 7.76
C GLU A 61 8.67 7.35 6.34
N HIS A 62 9.39 8.21 5.62
CA HIS A 62 9.81 7.90 4.25
C HIS A 62 11.31 7.57 4.24
N LYS A 63 11.65 6.39 3.73
CA LYS A 63 13.04 5.97 3.54
C LYS A 63 13.18 5.28 2.19
N ALA A 64 14.28 5.52 1.51
CA ALA A 64 14.51 4.95 0.18
C ALA A 64 14.46 3.41 0.19
N SER A 65 14.95 2.79 1.27
CA SER A 65 14.98 1.33 1.36
C SER A 65 13.58 0.71 1.36
N GLN A 66 12.54 1.49 1.68
CA GLN A 66 11.17 0.98 1.73
C GLN A 66 10.65 0.56 0.36
N VAL A 67 11.21 1.11 -0.72
CA VAL A 67 10.79 0.76 -2.08
C VAL A 67 11.57 -0.41 -2.66
N ASP A 68 12.56 -0.92 -1.94
CA ASP A 68 13.35 -2.06 -2.39
C ASP A 68 12.43 -3.27 -2.55
N GLY A 69 12.48 -3.90 -3.72
CA GLY A 69 11.62 -5.03 -4.02
C GLY A 69 10.21 -4.66 -4.48
N ALA A 70 9.88 -3.37 -4.55
CA ALA A 70 8.60 -2.94 -5.08
C ALA A 70 8.59 -3.04 -6.60
N ASP A 71 7.47 -3.47 -7.17
CA ASP A 71 7.25 -3.50 -8.61
C ASP A 71 6.70 -2.16 -9.10
N PHE A 72 6.02 -1.45 -8.24
CA PHE A 72 5.37 -0.19 -8.57
C PHE A 72 5.40 0.77 -7.41
#